data_8252bd4ca10d2d4a1e096919067fc136
#
_entry.id   8252bd4ca10d2d4a1e096919067fc136
#
_cell.length_a   1.000
_cell.length_b   1.000
_cell.length_c   1.000
_cell.angle_alpha   90.00
_cell.angle_beta   90.00
_cell.angle_gamma   90.00
#
_symmetry.space_group_name_H-M   'P 1'
#
loop_
_entity.id
_entity.type
_entity.pdbx_description
1 polymer ?
#
loop_
_entity_poly.entity_id
_entity_poly.type
_entity_poly.pdbx_seq_one_letter_code
_entity_poly.pdbx_strand_id
1 'polypeptide(L)'
;MLILNKDHYIGEGEIRLCYYHPDDMNLCVKIPRETTTRNYTLKEIKYFKKLSKRKKKNYSYKFFSDFQGEVLTNHGLGQIFDLILDYDSKEVSKTLEYYLLHSNIVSDDKIQTALIKLKQMMIKHRVFTRDLRSRNICCRLINSKNDIELIIIDGIGHRDFFPLADWFYYFSRKKVERIFKRWKFNSLSEQREFLKN
;
A
#
# COMPACT_ATOMS: atom_id res chain seq x y z
N MET A 1 -0.27 -18.55 -19.18
CA MET A 1 -1.53 -18.05 -18.60
C MET A 1 -1.61 -18.61 -17.18
N LEU A 2 -1.75 -17.75 -16.18
CA LEU A 2 -1.81 -18.15 -14.76
C LEU A 2 -3.24 -18.57 -14.41
N ILE A 3 -3.41 -19.69 -13.73
CA ILE A 3 -4.74 -20.18 -13.29
C ILE A 3 -4.95 -19.83 -11.82
N LEU A 4 -5.92 -18.96 -11.57
CA LEU A 4 -6.35 -18.55 -10.25
C LEU A 4 -7.66 -19.27 -9.88
N ASN A 5 -7.66 -19.95 -8.75
CA ASN A 5 -8.83 -20.65 -8.21
C ASN A 5 -9.24 -20.05 -6.83
N LYS A 6 -10.24 -20.63 -6.19
CA LYS A 6 -10.76 -20.16 -4.89
C LYS A 6 -9.72 -20.25 -3.77
N ASP A 7 -8.80 -21.22 -3.81
CA ASP A 7 -7.79 -21.41 -2.76
C ASP A 7 -6.72 -20.30 -2.80
N HIS A 8 -6.56 -19.66 -3.96
CA HIS A 8 -5.67 -18.51 -4.11
C HIS A 8 -6.31 -17.18 -3.67
N TYR A 9 -7.60 -17.14 -3.32
CA TYR A 9 -8.28 -15.89 -2.97
C TYR A 9 -7.83 -15.36 -1.61
N ILE A 10 -7.32 -14.12 -1.58
CA ILE A 10 -6.90 -13.40 -0.37
C ILE A 10 -8.02 -12.49 0.15
N GLY A 11 -8.65 -11.75 -0.77
CA GLY A 11 -9.64 -10.74 -0.43
C GLY A 11 -9.93 -9.79 -1.59
N GLU A 12 -10.74 -8.77 -1.30
CA GLU A 12 -11.17 -7.82 -2.31
C GLU A 12 -11.19 -6.38 -1.81
N GLY A 13 -10.92 -5.46 -2.73
CA GLY A 13 -11.12 -4.03 -2.53
C GLY A 13 -12.28 -3.51 -3.38
N GLU A 14 -12.47 -2.19 -3.38
CA GLU A 14 -13.51 -1.54 -4.17
C GLU A 14 -13.37 -1.82 -5.68
N ILE A 15 -12.13 -1.92 -6.17
CA ILE A 15 -11.84 -1.97 -7.60
C ILE A 15 -11.09 -3.22 -8.06
N ARG A 16 -10.57 -4.04 -7.15
CA ARG A 16 -9.74 -5.22 -7.48
C ARG A 16 -10.03 -6.39 -6.54
N LEU A 17 -9.92 -7.60 -7.10
CA LEU A 17 -9.79 -8.85 -6.37
C LEU A 17 -8.30 -9.14 -6.18
N CYS A 18 -7.92 -9.72 -5.04
CA CYS A 18 -6.54 -10.06 -4.72
C CYS A 18 -6.40 -11.57 -4.50
N TYR A 19 -5.41 -12.17 -5.14
CA TYR A 19 -5.11 -13.59 -5.08
C TYR A 19 -3.64 -13.83 -4.74
N TYR A 20 -3.32 -14.93 -4.05
CA TYR A 20 -1.95 -15.44 -3.99
C TYR A 20 -1.45 -15.73 -5.41
N HIS A 21 -0.15 -15.47 -5.65
CA HIS A 21 0.48 -15.96 -6.86
C HIS A 21 0.71 -17.48 -6.69
N PRO A 22 0.24 -18.35 -7.60
CA PRO A 22 0.33 -19.81 -7.44
C PRO A 22 1.76 -20.33 -7.26
N ASP A 23 2.73 -19.71 -7.94
CA ASP A 23 4.11 -20.18 -8.01
C ASP A 23 5.07 -19.39 -7.09
N ASP A 24 4.61 -18.32 -6.42
CA ASP A 24 5.45 -17.50 -5.53
C ASP A 24 4.63 -16.91 -4.37
N MET A 25 4.84 -17.45 -3.19
CA MET A 25 4.13 -17.03 -1.97
C MET A 25 4.49 -15.61 -1.48
N ASN A 26 5.51 -14.97 -2.05
CA ASN A 26 5.85 -13.56 -1.76
C ASN A 26 5.12 -12.57 -2.67
N LEU A 27 4.32 -13.08 -3.61
CA LEU A 27 3.63 -12.28 -4.60
C LEU A 27 2.11 -12.44 -4.49
N CYS A 28 1.39 -11.39 -4.89
CA CYS A 28 -0.04 -11.44 -5.11
C CYS A 28 -0.41 -10.95 -6.51
N VAL A 29 -1.54 -11.43 -7.01
CA VAL A 29 -2.11 -11.02 -8.29
C VAL A 29 -3.38 -10.23 -8.04
N LYS A 30 -3.43 -8.99 -8.50
CA LYS A 30 -4.60 -8.12 -8.41
C LYS A 30 -5.33 -8.09 -9.74
N ILE A 31 -6.59 -8.51 -9.73
CA ILE A 31 -7.47 -8.54 -10.90
C ILE A 31 -8.44 -7.36 -10.81
N PRO A 32 -8.46 -6.44 -11.79
CA PRO A 32 -9.47 -5.39 -11.83
C PRO A 32 -10.88 -5.98 -11.91
N ARG A 33 -11.83 -5.42 -11.16
CA ARG A 33 -13.25 -5.77 -11.34
C ARG A 33 -13.76 -5.22 -12.68
N GLU A 34 -14.79 -5.81 -13.24
CA GLU A 34 -15.41 -5.38 -14.52
C GLU A 34 -15.84 -3.91 -14.49
N THR A 35 -16.28 -3.42 -13.32
CA THR A 35 -16.66 -2.02 -13.11
C THR A 35 -15.48 -1.05 -13.08
N THR A 36 -14.25 -1.55 -13.04
CA THR A 36 -13.05 -0.72 -12.92
C THR A 36 -12.66 -0.13 -14.26
N THR A 37 -12.59 1.20 -14.34
CA THR A 37 -12.13 1.84 -15.56
C THR A 37 -10.65 1.52 -15.81
N ARG A 38 -10.34 1.02 -17.02
CA ARG A 38 -8.97 0.71 -17.47
C ARG A 38 -7.98 1.85 -17.23
N ASN A 39 -8.44 3.09 -17.32
CA ASN A 39 -7.64 4.28 -17.09
C ASN A 39 -7.08 4.41 -15.67
N TYR A 40 -7.78 3.88 -14.65
CA TYR A 40 -7.29 3.93 -13.26
C TYR A 40 -6.04 3.09 -13.11
N THR A 41 -6.10 1.86 -13.55
CA THR A 41 -5.02 0.87 -13.50
C THR A 41 -3.79 1.31 -14.29
N LEU A 42 -3.99 1.83 -15.52
CA LEU A 42 -2.90 2.32 -16.36
C LEU A 42 -2.14 3.51 -15.74
N LYS A 43 -2.84 4.42 -15.04
CA LYS A 43 -2.18 5.55 -14.35
C LYS A 43 -1.31 5.08 -13.19
N GLU A 44 -1.75 4.07 -12.46
CA GLU A 44 -0.97 3.48 -11.36
C GLU A 44 0.29 2.79 -11.90
N ILE A 45 0.15 1.91 -12.91
CA ILE A 45 1.29 1.24 -13.56
C ILE A 45 2.30 2.27 -14.11
N LYS A 46 1.83 3.33 -14.76
CA LYS A 46 2.70 4.39 -15.27
C LYS A 46 3.50 5.04 -14.14
N TYR A 47 2.89 5.22 -12.97
CA TYR A 47 3.58 5.80 -11.83
C TYR A 47 4.61 4.82 -11.25
N PHE A 48 4.29 3.53 -11.13
CA PHE A 48 5.27 2.50 -10.73
C PHE A 48 6.46 2.42 -11.69
N LYS A 49 6.21 2.45 -13.01
CA LYS A 49 7.29 2.51 -14.03
C LYS A 49 8.18 3.75 -13.87
N LYS A 50 7.61 4.88 -13.44
CA LYS A 50 8.37 6.09 -13.10
C LYS A 50 9.21 5.89 -11.83
N LEU A 51 8.65 5.27 -10.79
CA LEU A 51 9.37 4.97 -9.55
C LEU A 51 10.50 3.97 -9.79
N SER A 52 10.29 2.92 -10.59
CA SER A 52 11.33 1.93 -10.90
C SER A 52 12.53 2.54 -11.63
N LYS A 53 12.31 3.53 -12.50
CA LYS A 53 13.41 4.30 -13.13
C LYS A 53 14.24 5.08 -12.09
N ARG A 54 13.61 5.54 -10.99
CA ARG A 54 14.31 6.19 -9.87
C ARG A 54 15.09 5.20 -9.01
N LYS A 55 14.59 3.93 -8.88
CA LYS A 55 15.23 2.85 -8.10
C LYS A 55 16.60 2.44 -8.63
N LYS A 56 16.88 2.55 -9.93
CA LYS A 56 18.20 2.24 -10.53
C LYS A 56 19.37 2.97 -9.88
N LYS A 57 19.10 3.90 -8.94
CA LYS A 57 20.06 4.63 -8.12
C LYS A 57 20.13 4.15 -6.65
N ASN A 58 20.04 2.85 -6.37
CA ASN A 58 20.23 2.23 -5.03
C ASN A 58 19.16 2.47 -3.96
N TYR A 59 17.87 2.55 -4.30
CA TYR A 59 16.82 2.67 -3.29
C TYR A 59 15.85 1.49 -3.32
N SER A 60 15.91 0.65 -2.28
CA SER A 60 14.82 -0.27 -1.95
C SER A 60 13.76 0.51 -1.18
N TYR A 61 12.64 0.82 -1.81
CA TYR A 61 11.51 1.45 -1.13
C TYR A 61 10.70 0.36 -0.40
N LYS A 62 11.03 0.08 0.85
CA LYS A 62 10.33 -0.96 1.64
C LYS A 62 9.00 -0.52 2.24
N PHE A 63 8.51 0.68 1.94
CA PHE A 63 7.29 1.24 2.54
C PHE A 63 6.06 1.23 1.62
N PHE A 64 6.13 0.53 0.50
CA PHE A 64 4.99 0.20 -0.35
C PHE A 64 5.22 -1.12 -1.09
N SER A 65 4.11 -1.82 -1.40
CA SER A 65 4.09 -3.02 -2.23
C SER A 65 4.47 -2.65 -3.66
N ASP A 66 5.50 -3.29 -4.18
CA ASP A 66 6.07 -2.96 -5.48
C ASP A 66 5.33 -3.69 -6.61
N PHE A 67 5.26 -3.04 -7.76
CA PHE A 67 4.71 -3.62 -8.97
C PHE A 67 5.77 -4.48 -9.67
N GLN A 68 5.50 -5.77 -9.84
CA GLN A 68 6.43 -6.74 -10.42
C GLN A 68 6.15 -7.02 -11.91
N GLY A 69 4.94 -6.73 -12.38
CA GLY A 69 4.57 -6.93 -13.78
C GLY A 69 3.10 -7.19 -13.99
N GLU A 70 2.78 -7.58 -15.23
CA GLU A 70 1.43 -7.96 -15.63
C GLU A 70 1.44 -9.43 -16.09
N VAL A 71 0.34 -10.15 -15.85
CA VAL A 71 0.18 -11.55 -16.22
C VAL A 71 -1.22 -11.81 -16.75
N LEU A 72 -1.32 -12.64 -17.79
CA LEU A 72 -2.62 -13.10 -18.29
C LEU A 72 -3.11 -14.25 -17.40
N THR A 73 -4.34 -14.12 -16.88
CA THR A 73 -4.99 -15.12 -16.03
C THR A 73 -6.31 -15.60 -16.62
N ASN A 74 -6.91 -16.64 -16.04
CA ASN A 74 -8.27 -17.08 -16.35
C ASN A 74 -9.36 -16.08 -15.99
N HIS A 75 -9.03 -15.02 -15.21
CA HIS A 75 -9.90 -13.89 -14.88
C HIS A 75 -9.54 -12.60 -15.64
N GLY A 76 -8.75 -12.70 -16.71
CA GLY A 76 -8.28 -11.56 -17.50
C GLY A 76 -6.88 -11.10 -17.12
N LEU A 77 -6.53 -9.85 -17.47
CA LEU A 77 -5.20 -9.30 -17.23
C LEU A 77 -5.04 -8.91 -15.75
N GLY A 78 -4.14 -9.62 -15.06
CA GLY A 78 -3.76 -9.39 -13.67
C GLY A 78 -2.48 -8.56 -13.53
N GLN A 79 -2.30 -7.98 -12.36
CA GLN A 79 -1.15 -7.20 -11.97
C GLN A 79 -0.46 -7.87 -10.79
N ILE A 80 0.83 -8.14 -10.92
CA ILE A 80 1.64 -8.78 -9.90
C ILE A 80 2.24 -7.72 -8.99
N PHE A 81 2.09 -7.91 -7.67
CA PHE A 81 2.66 -7.06 -6.63
C PHE A 81 3.32 -7.90 -5.54
N ASP A 82 4.22 -7.27 -4.77
CA ASP A 82 4.73 -7.90 -3.54
C ASP A 82 3.58 -8.16 -2.58
N LEU A 83 3.50 -9.39 -2.07
CA LEU A 83 2.62 -9.75 -0.96
C LEU A 83 3.32 -9.38 0.35
N ILE A 84 2.61 -8.71 1.23
CA ILE A 84 3.19 -8.29 2.51
C ILE A 84 2.93 -9.37 3.54
N LEU A 85 4.02 -10.02 3.98
CA LEU A 85 4.01 -11.09 4.98
C LEU A 85 4.70 -10.61 6.25
N ASP A 86 4.22 -11.05 7.40
CA ASP A 86 4.87 -10.85 8.69
C ASP A 86 6.22 -11.58 8.75
N TYR A 87 7.21 -11.03 9.47
CA TYR A 87 8.57 -11.54 9.42
C TYR A 87 8.70 -12.95 9.99
N ASP A 88 8.09 -13.21 11.14
CA ASP A 88 8.25 -14.47 11.85
C ASP A 88 7.24 -15.53 11.38
N SER A 89 5.95 -15.19 11.38
CA SER A 89 4.87 -16.15 11.06
C SER A 89 4.76 -16.48 9.57
N LYS A 90 5.25 -15.57 8.70
CA LYS A 90 5.02 -15.62 7.23
C LYS A 90 3.55 -15.58 6.83
N GLU A 91 2.67 -15.22 7.75
CA GLU A 91 1.27 -14.96 7.44
C GLU A 91 1.09 -13.62 6.71
N VAL A 92 0.00 -13.48 5.97
CA VAL A 92 -0.33 -12.21 5.31
C VAL A 92 -0.58 -11.14 6.37
N SER A 93 0.22 -10.08 6.30
CA SER A 93 0.12 -8.96 7.24
C SER A 93 -1.27 -8.33 7.20
N LYS A 94 -1.84 -8.09 8.38
CA LYS A 94 -3.14 -7.40 8.50
C LYS A 94 -3.01 -5.91 8.17
N THR A 95 -4.13 -5.29 7.83
CA THR A 95 -4.16 -3.85 7.53
C THR A 95 -4.07 -3.00 8.80
N LEU A 96 -3.68 -1.75 8.65
CA LEU A 96 -3.72 -0.77 9.74
C LEU A 96 -5.14 -0.60 10.29
N GLU A 97 -6.16 -0.71 9.45
CA GLU A 97 -7.57 -0.69 9.86
C GLU A 97 -7.88 -1.80 10.88
N TYR A 98 -7.40 -3.02 10.62
CA TYR A 98 -7.55 -4.12 11.56
C TYR A 98 -6.98 -3.77 12.94
N TYR A 99 -5.76 -3.22 13.01
CA TYR A 99 -5.13 -2.88 14.29
C TYR A 99 -5.75 -1.66 14.97
N LEU A 100 -6.30 -0.72 14.22
CA LEU A 100 -7.05 0.41 14.77
C LEU A 100 -8.38 -0.02 15.41
N LEU A 101 -9.01 -1.06 14.86
CA LEU A 101 -10.25 -1.63 15.39
C LEU A 101 -9.99 -2.63 16.55
N HIS A 102 -8.80 -3.25 16.56
CA HIS A 102 -8.40 -4.24 17.58
C HIS A 102 -7.20 -3.71 18.39
N SER A 103 -7.44 -2.69 19.20
CA SER A 103 -6.41 -1.89 19.90
C SER A 103 -5.52 -2.63 20.91
N ASN A 104 -5.86 -3.88 21.24
CA ASN A 104 -5.12 -4.66 22.25
C ASN A 104 -3.89 -5.40 21.68
N ILE A 105 -3.70 -5.42 20.36
CA ILE A 105 -2.65 -6.22 19.70
C ILE A 105 -1.36 -5.41 19.54
N VAL A 106 -1.48 -4.16 19.07
CA VAL A 106 -0.36 -3.24 18.87
C VAL A 106 -0.67 -1.94 19.59
N SER A 107 0.28 -1.43 20.38
CA SER A 107 0.08 -0.18 21.14
C SER A 107 0.00 1.03 20.21
N ASP A 108 -0.72 2.06 20.65
CA ASP A 108 -0.89 3.32 19.93
C ASP A 108 0.45 4.01 19.65
N ASP A 109 1.38 3.96 20.61
CA ASP A 109 2.72 4.55 20.44
C ASP A 109 3.50 3.91 19.29
N LYS A 110 3.38 2.59 19.12
CA LYS A 110 4.01 1.89 18.00
C LYS A 110 3.36 2.28 16.67
N ILE A 111 2.04 2.34 16.61
CA ILE A 111 1.32 2.79 15.42
C ILE A 111 1.70 4.23 15.08
N GLN A 112 1.72 5.12 16.05
CA GLN A 112 2.07 6.53 15.85
C GLN A 112 3.52 6.69 15.37
N THR A 113 4.45 5.96 15.98
CA THR A 113 5.87 5.94 15.55
C THR A 113 6.02 5.45 14.12
N ALA A 114 5.31 4.38 13.77
CA ALA A 114 5.35 3.82 12.42
C ALA A 114 4.70 4.77 11.38
N LEU A 115 3.64 5.50 11.74
CA LEU A 115 3.02 6.54 10.89
C LEU A 115 3.97 7.72 10.65
N ILE A 116 4.70 8.16 11.69
CA ILE A 116 5.72 9.20 11.54
C ILE A 116 6.82 8.74 10.59
N LYS A 117 7.32 7.52 10.75
CA LYS A 117 8.31 6.91 9.86
C LYS A 117 7.81 6.83 8.42
N LEU A 118 6.59 6.34 8.21
CA LEU A 118 5.97 6.27 6.88
C LEU A 118 5.88 7.67 6.23
N LYS A 119 5.41 8.68 6.98
CA LYS A 119 5.34 10.07 6.53
C LYS A 119 6.70 10.60 6.09
N GLN A 120 7.74 10.37 6.89
CA GLN A 120 9.11 10.78 6.58
C GLN A 120 9.65 10.09 5.32
N MET A 121 9.40 8.78 5.16
CA MET A 121 9.80 8.03 3.97
C MET A 121 9.10 8.54 2.71
N MET A 122 7.79 8.81 2.77
CA MET A 122 7.04 9.39 1.66
C MET A 122 7.60 10.75 1.24
N ILE A 123 7.95 11.62 2.20
CA ILE A 123 8.55 12.93 1.93
C ILE A 123 9.94 12.77 1.32
N LYS A 124 10.81 12.00 1.98
CA LYS A 124 12.21 11.78 1.58
C LYS A 124 12.31 11.25 0.16
N HIS A 125 11.50 10.27 -0.18
CA HIS A 125 11.54 9.59 -1.48
C HIS A 125 10.57 10.19 -2.51
N ARG A 126 9.76 11.21 -2.12
CA ARG A 126 8.76 11.86 -2.98
C ARG A 126 7.83 10.84 -3.62
N VAL A 127 7.36 9.90 -2.81
CA VAL A 127 6.35 8.91 -3.19
C VAL A 127 5.01 9.33 -2.62
N PHE A 128 3.97 9.30 -3.44
CA PHE A 128 2.65 9.78 -3.07
C PHE A 128 1.62 8.68 -3.27
N THR A 129 0.53 8.78 -2.53
CA THR A 129 -0.66 7.97 -2.73
C THR A 129 -1.88 8.89 -2.94
N ARG A 130 -2.81 8.42 -3.73
CA ARG A 130 -4.12 9.07 -3.95
C ARG A 130 -5.11 8.71 -2.86
N ASP A 131 -4.86 7.57 -2.20
CA ASP A 131 -5.77 6.97 -1.23
C ASP A 131 -4.99 6.31 -0.09
N LEU A 132 -4.70 7.09 0.96
CA LEU A 132 -4.00 6.63 2.17
C LEU A 132 -4.98 6.15 3.25
N ARG A 133 -6.07 5.46 2.88
CA ARG A 133 -6.97 4.85 3.87
C ARG A 133 -6.25 3.75 4.65
N SER A 134 -6.62 3.55 5.91
CA SER A 134 -6.04 2.54 6.79
C SER A 134 -6.10 1.11 6.22
N ARG A 135 -7.13 0.80 5.46
CA ARG A 135 -7.28 -0.49 4.74
C ARG A 135 -6.28 -0.66 3.57
N ASN A 136 -5.67 0.43 3.08
CA ASN A 136 -4.66 0.42 2.03
C ASN A 136 -3.23 0.44 2.57
N ILE A 137 -3.07 0.22 3.86
CA ILE A 137 -1.78 0.13 4.56
C ILE A 137 -1.75 -1.19 5.31
N CYS A 138 -0.75 -2.04 5.04
CA CYS A 138 -0.45 -3.22 5.86
C CYS A 138 0.44 -2.83 7.04
N CYS A 139 0.19 -3.46 8.19
CA CYS A 139 1.08 -3.44 9.35
C CYS A 139 1.85 -4.76 9.38
N ARG A 140 3.06 -4.78 8.85
CA ARG A 140 3.95 -5.93 8.96
C ARG A 140 4.47 -6.06 10.39
N LEU A 141 4.21 -7.18 11.05
CA LEU A 141 4.85 -7.50 12.32
C LEU A 141 6.32 -7.90 12.07
N ILE A 142 7.25 -7.27 12.82
CA ILE A 142 8.69 -7.48 12.64
C ILE A 142 9.20 -8.56 13.58
N ASN A 143 8.61 -8.65 14.78
CA ASN A 143 9.05 -9.56 15.83
C ASN A 143 7.91 -9.91 16.80
N SER A 144 8.18 -10.84 17.71
CA SER A 144 7.24 -11.26 18.77
C SER A 144 6.81 -10.15 19.75
N LYS A 145 7.50 -9.01 19.75
CA LYS A 145 7.13 -7.82 20.56
C LYS A 145 6.11 -6.92 19.88
N ASN A 146 5.55 -7.34 18.75
CA ASN A 146 4.62 -6.56 17.95
C ASN A 146 5.16 -5.20 17.50
N ASP A 147 6.47 -5.10 17.19
CA ASP A 147 6.98 -3.98 16.45
C ASP A 147 6.50 -4.05 15.01
N ILE A 148 6.17 -2.90 14.43
CA ILE A 148 5.49 -2.86 13.13
C ILE A 148 6.22 -1.99 12.12
N GLU A 149 6.07 -2.37 10.86
CA GLU A 149 6.33 -1.52 9.69
C GLU A 149 5.03 -1.27 8.92
N LEU A 150 4.83 -0.03 8.49
CA LEU A 150 3.69 0.32 7.66
C LEU A 150 4.07 0.30 6.19
N ILE A 151 3.29 -0.43 5.39
CA ILE A 151 3.53 -0.64 3.95
C ILE A 151 2.25 -0.33 3.18
N ILE A 152 2.31 0.67 2.30
CA ILE A 152 1.18 1.04 1.44
C ILE A 152 1.00 -0.06 0.39
N ILE A 153 -0.20 -0.63 0.32
CA ILE A 153 -0.51 -1.75 -0.59
C ILE A 153 -1.37 -1.35 -1.78
N ASP A 154 -1.96 -0.15 -1.78
CA ASP A 154 -2.81 0.33 -2.86
C ASP A 154 -2.80 1.85 -3.00
N GLY A 155 -3.29 2.34 -4.14
CA GLY A 155 -3.48 3.75 -4.40
C GLY A 155 -2.20 4.56 -4.65
N ILE A 156 -1.07 3.92 -4.90
CA ILE A 156 0.20 4.59 -5.22
C ILE A 156 0.04 5.47 -6.47
N GLY A 157 0.44 6.73 -6.34
CA GLY A 157 0.35 7.70 -7.43
C GLY A 157 -0.15 9.06 -6.97
N HIS A 158 -0.23 10.01 -7.92
CA HIS A 158 -0.83 11.32 -7.69
C HIS A 158 -1.59 11.81 -8.92
N ARG A 159 -2.45 12.82 -8.71
CA ARG A 159 -3.29 13.40 -9.77
C ARG A 159 -2.81 14.79 -10.21
N ASP A 160 -1.65 15.26 -9.77
CA ASP A 160 -1.20 16.61 -10.05
C ASP A 160 -0.89 16.76 -11.54
N PHE A 161 -1.39 17.85 -12.10
CA PHE A 161 -1.10 18.24 -13.49
C PHE A 161 0.37 18.66 -13.61
N PHE A 162 0.88 19.44 -12.63
CA PHE A 162 2.28 19.83 -12.55
C PHE A 162 3.00 19.03 -11.46
N PRO A 163 4.11 18.33 -11.78
CA PRO A 163 4.80 17.44 -10.84
C PRO A 163 5.77 18.20 -9.90
N LEU A 164 5.42 19.40 -9.42
CA LEU A 164 6.26 20.20 -8.52
C LEU A 164 6.69 19.46 -7.26
N ALA A 165 5.79 18.63 -6.71
CA ALA A 165 6.10 17.79 -5.56
C ALA A 165 7.15 16.69 -5.86
N ASP A 166 7.26 16.26 -7.12
CA ASP A 166 8.29 15.33 -7.56
C ASP A 166 9.69 15.97 -7.62
N TRP A 167 9.76 17.27 -7.84
CA TRP A 167 11.02 17.99 -8.07
C TRP A 167 11.54 18.70 -6.82
N PHE A 168 10.65 19.27 -6.02
CA PHE A 168 11.01 20.12 -4.89
C PHE A 168 10.56 19.52 -3.56
N TYR A 169 11.49 19.45 -2.60
CA TYR A 169 11.24 18.90 -1.26
C TYR A 169 10.12 19.63 -0.51
N TYR A 170 10.06 20.95 -0.60
CA TYR A 170 9.04 21.77 0.05
C TYR A 170 7.61 21.38 -0.40
N PHE A 171 7.40 21.23 -1.69
CA PHE A 171 6.10 20.82 -2.23
C PHE A 171 5.77 19.37 -1.90
N SER A 172 6.77 18.49 -1.88
CA SER A 172 6.63 17.11 -1.43
C SER A 172 6.15 17.05 0.01
N ARG A 173 6.81 17.79 0.91
CA ARG A 173 6.43 17.86 2.32
C ARG A 173 4.99 18.35 2.50
N LYS A 174 4.64 19.50 1.93
CA LYS A 174 3.26 20.05 2.01
C LYS A 174 2.21 19.09 1.46
N LYS A 175 2.52 18.38 0.37
CA LYS A 175 1.61 17.40 -0.22
C LYS A 175 1.39 16.21 0.73
N VAL A 176 2.44 15.63 1.27
CA VAL A 176 2.32 14.50 2.21
C VAL A 176 1.60 14.93 3.50
N GLU A 177 1.91 16.10 4.05
CA GLU A 177 1.21 16.66 5.21
C GLU A 177 -0.31 16.78 4.95
N ARG A 178 -0.70 17.27 3.77
CA ARG A 178 -2.11 17.36 3.35
C ARG A 178 -2.76 15.99 3.22
N ILE A 179 -2.04 14.97 2.70
CA ILE A 179 -2.53 13.60 2.60
C ILE A 179 -2.81 13.05 3.99
N PHE A 180 -1.86 13.16 4.92
CA PHE A 180 -2.02 12.67 6.30
C PHE A 180 -3.16 13.37 7.04
N LYS A 181 -3.28 14.69 6.88
CA LYS A 181 -4.41 15.46 7.44
C LYS A 181 -5.76 15.01 6.88
N ARG A 182 -5.85 14.80 5.57
CA ARG A 182 -7.09 14.35 4.89
C ARG A 182 -7.59 13.03 5.46
N TRP A 183 -6.68 12.10 5.76
CA TRP A 183 -7.00 10.76 6.25
C TRP A 183 -6.91 10.65 7.77
N LYS A 184 -6.91 11.79 8.50
CA LYS A 184 -6.96 11.86 9.97
C LYS A 184 -5.81 11.16 10.70
N PHE A 185 -4.66 10.93 10.04
CA PHE A 185 -3.50 10.25 10.65
C PHE A 185 -2.67 11.14 11.59
N ASN A 186 -3.10 12.36 11.88
CA ASN A 186 -2.48 13.20 12.90
C ASN A 186 -2.96 12.82 14.32
N SER A 187 -4.08 12.09 14.43
CA SER A 187 -4.62 11.62 15.72
C SER A 187 -5.24 10.22 15.51
N LEU A 188 -4.82 9.24 16.30
CA LEU A 188 -5.38 7.89 16.24
C LEU A 188 -6.82 7.82 16.77
N SER A 189 -7.18 8.66 17.72
CA SER A 189 -8.55 8.77 18.21
C SER A 189 -9.50 9.26 17.13
N GLU A 190 -9.14 10.33 16.40
CA GLU A 190 -9.92 10.80 15.24
C GLU A 190 -10.01 9.75 14.13
N GLN A 191 -8.93 8.98 13.92
CA GLN A 191 -8.93 7.90 12.93
C GLN A 191 -9.88 6.76 13.30
N ARG A 192 -9.89 6.35 14.57
CA ARG A 192 -10.83 5.32 15.06
C ARG A 192 -12.28 5.78 14.99
N GLU A 193 -12.54 7.02 15.32
CA GLU A 193 -13.86 7.61 15.19
C GLU A 193 -14.31 7.65 13.72
N PHE A 194 -13.43 8.04 12.81
CA PHE A 194 -13.68 8.03 11.36
C PHE A 194 -14.00 6.63 10.81
N LEU A 195 -13.43 5.56 11.39
CA LEU A 195 -13.70 4.18 10.97
C LEU A 195 -15.01 3.60 11.51
N LYS A 196 -15.61 4.21 12.53
CA LYS A 196 -16.88 3.77 13.13
C LYS A 196 -18.10 4.39 12.45
N ASN A 197 -17.89 5.47 11.68
CA ASN A 197 -18.93 6.20 10.92
C ASN A 197 -18.89 5.81 9.44
#